data_8631cab04c56bfc4039b1f2007c5e3f0
#
_entry.id   8631cab04c56bfc4039b1f2007c5e3f0
#
_cell.length_a   1.000
_cell.length_b   1.000
_cell.length_c   1.000
_cell.angle_alpha   90.00
_cell.angle_beta   90.00
_cell.angle_gamma   90.00
#
_symmetry.space_group_name_H-M   'P 1'
#
loop_
_entity.id
_entity.type
_entity.pdbx_description
1 polymer ?
#
loop_
_entity_poly.entity_id
_entity_poly.type
_entity_poly.pdbx_seq_one_letter_code
_entity_poly.pdbx_strand_id
1 'polypeptide(L)'
;SDVYKRQPSCRIQLLRLLITEAASPTMIQCLYSLWETERVQQLNERDYTTLAYELALRIPEQGKEILQTQRQRIHNPDRLRQFDFISRAMTADTLKLDSLFRSLLQAENRRIEPWAATTLSYLNHPTRQDYAVKYIRPALEKLTEVQRTGDIFFPRNWVGALLRNHDSEAAYK
;
A
#
# COMPACT_ATOMS: atom_id res chain seq x y z
N SER A 1 -25.25 23.41 6.97
CA SER A 1 -23.92 23.39 6.31
C SER A 1 -22.98 22.28 6.79
N ASP A 2 -23.37 21.41 7.76
CA ASP A 2 -22.52 20.31 8.27
C ASP A 2 -22.57 19.02 7.43
N VAL A 3 -23.49 18.92 6.51
CA VAL A 3 -23.62 17.76 5.62
C VAL A 3 -22.43 17.66 4.64
N TYR A 4 -21.89 18.80 4.23
CA TYR A 4 -20.75 18.85 3.29
C TYR A 4 -19.40 18.44 3.91
N LYS A 5 -19.22 18.55 5.23
CA LYS A 5 -17.99 18.14 5.92
C LYS A 5 -17.89 16.63 6.17
N ARG A 6 -19.01 15.91 6.08
CA ARG A 6 -19.05 14.43 6.30
C ARG A 6 -18.70 13.62 5.04
N GLN A 7 -18.72 14.22 3.87
CA GLN A 7 -18.50 13.51 2.59
C GLN A 7 -17.11 12.86 2.43
N PRO A 8 -15.97 13.47 2.84
CA PRO A 8 -14.67 12.82 2.69
C PRO A 8 -14.50 11.56 3.54
N SER A 9 -15.07 11.53 4.74
CA SER A 9 -14.96 10.35 5.62
C SER A 9 -15.82 9.18 5.14
N CYS A 10 -17.02 9.44 4.63
CA CYS A 10 -17.88 8.43 4.01
C CYS A 10 -17.23 7.82 2.76
N ARG A 11 -16.61 8.64 1.94
CA ARG A 11 -15.90 8.21 0.72
C ARG A 11 -14.75 7.28 1.03
N ILE A 12 -13.90 7.65 2.00
CA ILE A 12 -12.77 6.83 2.43
C ILE A 12 -13.25 5.53 3.05
N GLN A 13 -14.30 5.56 3.85
CA GLN A 13 -14.88 4.37 4.47
C GLN A 13 -15.47 3.44 3.42
N LEU A 14 -16.19 3.96 2.42
CA LEU A 14 -16.72 3.17 1.31
C LEU A 14 -15.60 2.54 0.49
N LEU A 15 -14.55 3.30 0.18
CA LEU A 15 -13.39 2.77 -0.56
C LEU A 15 -12.69 1.65 0.22
N ARG A 16 -12.48 1.84 1.53
CA ARG A 16 -11.90 0.81 2.40
C ARG A 16 -12.77 -0.43 2.48
N LEU A 17 -14.09 -0.26 2.59
CA LEU A 17 -15.03 -1.38 2.61
C LEU A 17 -14.98 -2.15 1.29
N LEU A 18 -15.02 -1.47 0.15
CA LEU A 18 -14.92 -2.08 -1.17
C LEU A 18 -13.60 -2.84 -1.35
N ILE A 19 -12.49 -2.27 -0.88
CA ILE A 19 -11.18 -2.92 -0.93
C ILE A 19 -11.13 -4.15 -0.02
N THR A 20 -11.68 -4.05 1.19
CA THR A 20 -11.70 -5.15 2.16
C THR A 20 -12.56 -6.31 1.67
N GLU A 21 -13.71 -6.00 1.06
CA GLU A 21 -14.65 -6.99 0.51
C GLU A 21 -14.23 -7.52 -0.87
N ALA A 22 -13.18 -6.98 -1.47
CA ALA A 22 -12.70 -7.36 -2.81
C ALA A 22 -12.03 -8.75 -2.85
N ALA A 23 -12.55 -9.71 -2.10
CA ALA A 23 -12.10 -11.09 -2.14
C ALA A 23 -12.76 -11.90 -3.27
N SER A 24 -13.92 -11.47 -3.78
CA SER A 24 -14.62 -12.16 -4.86
C SER A 24 -14.21 -11.65 -6.24
N PRO A 25 -14.15 -12.52 -7.26
CA PRO A 25 -13.87 -12.10 -8.64
C PRO A 25 -14.82 -11.02 -9.17
N THR A 26 -16.11 -11.09 -8.81
CA THR A 26 -17.11 -10.09 -9.18
C THR A 26 -16.80 -8.72 -8.60
N MET A 27 -16.41 -8.65 -7.34
CA MET A 27 -16.05 -7.38 -6.69
C MET A 27 -14.76 -6.80 -7.28
N ILE A 28 -13.76 -7.62 -7.55
CA ILE A 28 -12.52 -7.20 -8.21
C ILE A 28 -12.83 -6.61 -9.58
N GLN A 29 -13.72 -7.23 -10.36
CA GLN A 29 -14.14 -6.71 -11.66
C GLN A 29 -14.88 -5.37 -11.54
N CYS A 30 -15.73 -5.20 -10.54
CA CYS A 30 -16.39 -3.92 -10.25
C CYS A 30 -15.38 -2.83 -9.92
N LEU A 31 -14.39 -3.12 -9.07
CA LEU A 31 -13.32 -2.17 -8.72
C LEU A 31 -12.47 -1.82 -9.93
N TYR A 32 -12.16 -2.80 -10.79
CA TYR A 32 -11.42 -2.56 -12.02
C TYR A 32 -12.17 -1.59 -12.94
N SER A 33 -13.47 -1.84 -13.20
CA SER A 33 -14.31 -0.96 -14.03
C SER A 33 -14.41 0.45 -13.44
N LEU A 34 -14.51 0.57 -12.12
CA LEU A 34 -14.54 1.86 -11.42
C LEU A 34 -13.23 2.62 -11.62
N TRP A 35 -12.10 1.94 -11.47
CA TRP A 35 -10.77 2.52 -11.69
C TRP A 35 -10.54 2.89 -13.16
N GLU A 36 -10.87 1.99 -14.09
CA GLU A 36 -10.64 2.18 -15.52
C GLU A 36 -11.39 3.38 -16.08
N THR A 37 -12.65 3.53 -15.69
CA THR A 37 -13.55 4.55 -16.25
C THR A 37 -13.44 5.92 -15.60
N GLU A 38 -12.87 6.03 -14.40
CA GLU A 38 -12.77 7.27 -13.61
C GLU A 38 -14.10 8.03 -13.46
N ARG A 39 -15.25 7.35 -13.54
CA ARG A 39 -16.58 7.99 -13.57
C ARG A 39 -17.10 8.45 -12.23
N VAL A 40 -16.47 8.04 -11.13
CA VAL A 40 -16.92 8.41 -9.79
C VAL A 40 -16.32 9.75 -9.39
N GLN A 41 -17.11 10.81 -9.52
CA GLN A 41 -16.66 12.18 -9.24
C GLN A 41 -16.21 12.42 -7.80
N GLN A 42 -16.68 11.59 -6.85
CA GLN A 42 -16.30 11.66 -5.45
C GLN A 42 -14.90 11.14 -5.16
N LEU A 43 -14.29 10.40 -6.09
CA LEU A 43 -12.92 9.90 -5.97
C LEU A 43 -11.92 10.88 -6.59
N ASN A 44 -10.80 11.06 -5.94
CA ASN A 44 -9.71 11.90 -6.44
C ASN A 44 -8.54 11.03 -6.96
N GLU A 45 -7.51 11.67 -7.49
CA GLU A 45 -6.32 10.98 -8.04
C GLU A 45 -5.69 10.02 -7.03
N ARG A 46 -5.65 10.38 -5.73
CA ARG A 46 -5.09 9.51 -4.68
C ARG A 46 -5.94 8.27 -4.44
N ASP A 47 -7.26 8.42 -4.52
CA ASP A 47 -8.19 7.29 -4.39
C ASP A 47 -8.01 6.30 -5.56
N TYR A 48 -7.91 6.81 -6.79
CA TYR A 48 -7.64 5.97 -7.97
C TYR A 48 -6.25 5.33 -7.92
N THR A 49 -5.25 6.02 -7.38
CA THR A 49 -3.92 5.44 -7.16
C THR A 49 -3.97 4.28 -6.18
N THR A 50 -4.69 4.42 -5.07
CA THR A 50 -4.90 3.32 -4.11
C THR A 50 -5.61 2.14 -4.75
N LEU A 51 -6.65 2.40 -5.56
CA LEU A 51 -7.32 1.34 -6.34
C LEU A 51 -6.36 0.63 -7.29
N ALA A 52 -5.50 1.38 -7.99
CA ALA A 52 -4.51 0.79 -8.89
C ALA A 52 -3.54 -0.14 -8.15
N TYR A 53 -3.06 0.25 -6.97
CA TYR A 53 -2.22 -0.61 -6.13
C TYR A 53 -2.94 -1.91 -5.75
N GLU A 54 -4.17 -1.80 -5.24
CA GLU A 54 -4.96 -2.96 -4.83
C GLU A 54 -5.27 -3.88 -6.02
N LEU A 55 -5.64 -3.34 -7.16
CA LEU A 55 -5.91 -4.10 -8.37
C LEU A 55 -4.65 -4.81 -8.90
N ALA A 56 -3.50 -4.14 -8.88
CA ALA A 56 -2.24 -4.75 -9.30
C ALA A 56 -1.85 -5.95 -8.42
N LEU A 57 -2.18 -5.92 -7.14
CA LEU A 57 -1.96 -7.05 -6.22
C LEU A 57 -2.96 -8.19 -6.43
N ARG A 58 -4.21 -7.88 -6.79
CA ARG A 58 -5.29 -8.86 -6.94
C ARG A 58 -5.38 -9.45 -8.33
N ILE A 59 -4.87 -8.75 -9.35
CA ILE A 59 -4.81 -9.17 -10.75
C ILE A 59 -3.34 -9.07 -11.23
N PRO A 60 -2.44 -9.93 -10.71
CA PRO A 60 -1.00 -9.81 -10.95
C PRO A 60 -0.63 -9.86 -12.44
N GLU A 61 -1.40 -10.60 -13.24
CA GLU A 61 -1.20 -10.71 -14.69
C GLU A 61 -1.41 -9.38 -15.44
N GLN A 62 -2.22 -8.48 -14.90
CA GLN A 62 -2.47 -7.13 -15.42
C GLN A 62 -1.76 -6.03 -14.60
N GLY A 63 -1.06 -6.39 -13.55
CA GLY A 63 -0.49 -5.45 -12.59
C GLY A 63 0.41 -4.40 -13.23
N LYS A 64 1.26 -4.79 -14.17
CA LYS A 64 2.15 -3.88 -14.88
C LYS A 64 1.38 -2.84 -15.70
N GLU A 65 0.36 -3.28 -16.42
CA GLU A 65 -0.48 -2.41 -17.26
C GLU A 65 -1.28 -1.43 -16.40
N ILE A 66 -1.90 -1.92 -15.31
CA ILE A 66 -2.65 -1.10 -14.35
C ILE A 66 -1.77 0.01 -13.78
N LEU A 67 -0.57 -0.34 -13.31
CA LEU A 67 0.36 0.63 -12.72
C LEU A 67 0.87 1.63 -13.75
N GLN A 68 1.16 1.20 -14.97
CA GLN A 68 1.59 2.09 -16.04
C GLN A 68 0.49 3.08 -16.44
N THR A 69 -0.74 2.62 -16.56
CA THR A 69 -1.90 3.48 -16.85
C THR A 69 -2.11 4.50 -15.73
N GLN A 70 -2.09 4.07 -14.47
CA GLN A 70 -2.25 5.00 -13.35
C GLN A 70 -1.11 6.01 -13.27
N ARG A 71 0.12 5.60 -13.53
CA ARG A 71 1.28 6.49 -13.57
C ARG A 71 1.10 7.64 -14.56
N GLN A 72 0.56 7.35 -15.74
CA GLN A 72 0.30 8.36 -16.77
C GLN A 72 -0.78 9.38 -16.38
N ARG A 73 -1.67 9.03 -15.45
CA ARG A 73 -2.72 9.92 -14.92
C ARG A 73 -2.18 10.90 -13.88
N ILE A 74 -1.00 10.66 -13.33
CA ILE A 74 -0.41 11.49 -12.27
C ILE A 74 0.44 12.58 -12.90
N HIS A 75 0.03 13.85 -12.72
CA HIS A 75 0.71 15.02 -13.30
C HIS A 75 1.58 15.78 -12.29
N ASN A 76 1.26 15.67 -10.98
CA ASN A 76 2.06 16.32 -9.93
C ASN A 76 3.40 15.58 -9.74
N PRO A 77 4.57 16.27 -9.87
CA PRO A 77 5.88 15.61 -9.78
C PRO A 77 6.15 14.92 -8.42
N ASP A 78 5.66 15.48 -7.33
CA ASP A 78 5.87 14.91 -6.00
C ASP A 78 5.05 13.62 -5.82
N ARG A 79 3.79 13.64 -6.28
CA ARG A 79 2.94 12.45 -6.28
C ARG A 79 3.46 11.38 -7.23
N LEU A 80 4.07 11.77 -8.34
CA LEU A 80 4.69 10.83 -9.26
C LEU A 80 5.90 10.14 -8.63
N ARG A 81 6.76 10.87 -7.92
CA ARG A 81 7.88 10.30 -7.16
C ARG A 81 7.39 9.35 -6.07
N GLN A 82 6.34 9.73 -5.35
CA GLN A 82 5.69 8.86 -4.36
C GLN A 82 5.17 7.58 -5.00
N PHE A 83 4.48 7.69 -6.13
CA PHE A 83 3.99 6.54 -6.88
C PHE A 83 5.13 5.61 -7.30
N ASP A 84 6.21 6.16 -7.88
CA ASP A 84 7.37 5.40 -8.33
C ASP A 84 8.07 4.67 -7.16
N PHE A 85 8.05 5.27 -5.98
CA PHE A 85 8.59 4.64 -4.77
C PHE A 85 7.73 3.46 -4.30
N ILE A 86 6.43 3.68 -4.11
CA ILE A 86 5.51 2.72 -3.50
C ILE A 86 5.17 1.58 -4.48
N SER A 87 5.01 1.87 -5.77
CA SER A 87 4.61 0.88 -6.78
C SER A 87 5.58 -0.29 -6.93
N ARG A 88 6.82 -0.14 -6.47
CA ARG A 88 7.80 -1.24 -6.43
C ARG A 88 7.32 -2.43 -5.58
N ALA A 89 6.47 -2.18 -4.58
CA ALA A 89 5.90 -3.22 -3.74
C ALA A 89 4.79 -4.03 -4.41
N MET A 90 4.29 -3.60 -5.58
CA MET A 90 3.16 -4.23 -6.28
C MET A 90 3.59 -5.39 -7.21
N THR A 91 4.88 -5.70 -7.28
CA THR A 91 5.38 -6.82 -8.08
C THR A 91 5.01 -8.17 -7.45
N ALA A 92 4.80 -9.19 -8.28
CA ALA A 92 4.70 -10.58 -7.85
C ALA A 92 6.07 -11.29 -7.76
N ASP A 93 7.13 -10.64 -8.22
CA ASP A 93 8.51 -11.16 -8.19
C ASP A 93 9.05 -11.12 -6.75
N THR A 94 9.18 -12.29 -6.15
CA THR A 94 9.61 -12.43 -4.75
C THR A 94 11.05 -11.95 -4.50
N LEU A 95 11.93 -12.06 -5.48
CA LEU A 95 13.31 -11.56 -5.37
C LEU A 95 13.32 -10.02 -5.31
N LYS A 96 12.46 -9.37 -6.10
CA LYS A 96 12.29 -7.92 -6.05
C LYS A 96 11.67 -7.46 -4.74
N LEU A 97 10.69 -8.20 -4.20
CA LEU A 97 10.11 -7.91 -2.89
C LEU A 97 11.15 -8.00 -1.77
N ASP A 98 11.97 -9.05 -1.77
CA ASP A 98 13.04 -9.23 -0.79
C ASP A 98 14.11 -8.14 -0.89
N SER A 99 14.47 -7.74 -2.11
CA SER A 99 15.40 -6.65 -2.34
C SER A 99 14.85 -5.31 -1.86
N LEU A 100 13.57 -5.03 -2.15
CA LEU A 100 12.89 -3.84 -1.67
C LEU A 100 12.82 -3.80 -0.15
N PHE A 101 12.44 -4.90 0.49
CA PHE A 101 12.41 -5.00 1.95
C PHE A 101 13.79 -4.73 2.56
N ARG A 102 14.85 -5.37 2.06
CA ARG A 102 16.22 -5.11 2.52
C ARG A 102 16.63 -3.64 2.36
N SER A 103 16.20 -2.99 1.28
CA SER A 103 16.48 -1.57 1.09
C SER A 103 15.82 -0.70 2.16
N LEU A 104 14.60 -1.04 2.60
CA LEU A 104 13.90 -0.32 3.67
C LEU A 104 14.53 -0.50 5.06
N LEU A 105 15.38 -1.51 5.25
CA LEU A 105 16.15 -1.67 6.49
C LEU A 105 17.30 -0.65 6.63
N GLN A 106 17.64 0.07 5.55
CA GLN A 106 18.68 1.09 5.52
C GLN A 106 18.06 2.49 5.69
N ALA A 107 18.59 3.28 6.62
CA ALA A 107 18.03 4.58 7.01
C ALA A 107 17.93 5.57 5.85
N GLU A 108 18.93 5.58 4.95
CA GLU A 108 18.94 6.46 3.77
C GLU A 108 17.76 6.24 2.82
N ASN A 109 17.21 5.02 2.79
CA ASN A 109 16.07 4.66 1.95
C ASN A 109 14.71 4.91 2.63
N ARG A 110 14.72 5.31 3.90
CA ARG A 110 13.53 5.67 4.69
C ARG A 110 13.39 7.18 4.92
N ARG A 111 14.09 8.03 4.19
CA ARG A 111 14.09 9.50 4.41
C ARG A 111 12.69 10.10 4.35
N ILE A 112 11.84 9.61 3.46
CA ILE A 112 10.43 10.00 3.38
C ILE A 112 9.63 8.90 4.09
N GLU A 113 9.49 9.06 5.40
CA GLU A 113 8.94 8.05 6.31
C GLU A 113 7.52 7.58 5.95
N PRO A 114 6.58 8.46 5.56
CA PRO A 114 5.25 8.03 5.11
C PRO A 114 5.30 7.07 3.91
N TRP A 115 6.21 7.30 2.98
CA TRP A 115 6.37 6.42 1.82
C TRP A 115 6.95 5.07 2.21
N ALA A 116 7.92 5.07 3.10
CA ALA A 116 8.53 3.84 3.62
C ALA A 116 7.51 3.00 4.40
N ALA A 117 6.71 3.62 5.27
CA ALA A 117 5.66 2.95 6.02
C ALA A 117 4.57 2.38 5.08
N THR A 118 4.12 3.15 4.09
CA THR A 118 3.14 2.69 3.10
C THR A 118 3.70 1.52 2.29
N THR A 119 4.94 1.60 1.83
CA THR A 119 5.61 0.51 1.09
C THR A 119 5.70 -0.76 1.94
N LEU A 120 6.09 -0.64 3.21
CA LEU A 120 6.15 -1.77 4.13
C LEU A 120 4.75 -2.39 4.35
N SER A 121 3.71 -1.57 4.44
CA SER A 121 2.32 -2.03 4.55
C SER A 121 1.91 -2.88 3.33
N TYR A 122 2.26 -2.47 2.11
CA TYR A 122 1.98 -3.25 0.91
C TYR A 122 2.84 -4.52 0.80
N LEU A 123 4.08 -4.51 1.29
CA LEU A 123 4.89 -5.73 1.40
C LEU A 123 4.24 -6.76 2.32
N ASN A 124 3.48 -6.32 3.33
CA ASN A 124 2.73 -7.15 4.27
C ASN A 124 1.23 -7.21 3.94
N HIS A 125 0.84 -6.97 2.68
CA HIS A 125 -0.54 -6.98 2.22
C HIS A 125 -1.18 -8.36 2.45
N PRO A 126 -2.50 -8.43 2.77
CA PRO A 126 -3.20 -9.70 3.01
C PRO A 126 -3.06 -10.73 1.89
N THR A 127 -2.93 -10.31 0.63
CA THR A 127 -2.73 -11.22 -0.51
C THR A 127 -1.41 -11.99 -0.49
N ARG A 128 -0.44 -11.58 0.32
CA ARG A 128 0.91 -12.18 0.42
C ARG A 128 1.35 -12.45 1.86
N GLN A 129 0.41 -12.57 2.77
CA GLN A 129 0.63 -12.70 4.20
C GLN A 129 1.59 -13.85 4.54
N ASP A 130 1.39 -15.03 3.96
CA ASP A 130 2.22 -16.22 4.21
C ASP A 130 3.69 -16.00 3.79
N TYR A 131 3.90 -15.32 2.68
CA TYR A 131 5.25 -14.99 2.21
C TYR A 131 5.90 -13.90 3.07
N ALA A 132 5.14 -12.88 3.46
CA ALA A 132 5.63 -11.69 4.14
C ALA A 132 5.93 -11.92 5.63
N VAL A 133 5.44 -12.99 6.24
CA VAL A 133 5.69 -13.29 7.67
C VAL A 133 7.18 -13.28 8.02
N LYS A 134 8.05 -13.65 7.09
CA LYS A 134 9.51 -13.63 7.25
C LYS A 134 10.09 -12.22 7.42
N TYR A 135 9.35 -11.17 7.06
CA TYR A 135 9.78 -9.78 7.21
C TYR A 135 9.57 -9.25 8.63
N ILE A 136 8.72 -9.88 9.43
CA ILE A 136 8.32 -9.38 10.75
C ILE A 136 9.55 -9.25 11.66
N ARG A 137 10.28 -10.33 11.85
CA ARG A 137 11.42 -10.35 12.78
C ARG A 137 12.53 -9.37 12.39
N PRO A 138 13.05 -9.36 11.14
CA PRO A 138 14.09 -8.40 10.75
C PRO A 138 13.65 -6.94 10.88
N ALA A 139 12.37 -6.65 10.60
CA ALA A 139 11.83 -5.29 10.73
C ALA A 139 11.71 -4.86 12.20
N LEU A 140 11.34 -5.78 13.12
CA LEU A 140 11.30 -5.49 14.56
C LEU A 140 12.71 -5.31 15.13
N GLU A 141 13.69 -6.08 14.69
CA GLU A 141 15.09 -5.91 15.08
C GLU A 141 15.64 -4.52 14.71
N LYS A 142 15.10 -3.90 13.65
CA LYS A 142 15.44 -2.53 13.25
C LYS A 142 14.70 -1.43 14.04
N LEU A 143 13.76 -1.78 14.90
CA LEU A 143 12.89 -0.79 15.57
C LEU A 143 13.71 0.23 16.40
N THR A 144 14.76 -0.19 17.09
CA THR A 144 15.62 0.71 17.89
C THR A 144 16.34 1.75 16.99
N GLU A 145 16.79 1.34 15.81
CA GLU A 145 17.38 2.25 14.83
C GLU A 145 16.32 3.20 14.26
N VAL A 146 15.14 2.69 13.91
CA VAL A 146 14.00 3.48 13.44
C VAL A 146 13.59 4.54 14.46
N GLN A 147 13.58 4.20 15.75
CA GLN A 147 13.32 5.16 16.84
C GLN A 147 14.35 6.28 16.93
N ARG A 148 15.61 5.99 16.66
CA ARG A 148 16.69 6.99 16.73
C ARG A 148 16.81 7.86 15.50
N THR A 149 16.43 7.34 14.32
CA THR A 149 16.64 8.00 13.03
C THR A 149 15.37 8.64 12.48
N GLY A 150 14.21 8.29 13.02
CA GLY A 150 12.91 8.71 12.54
C GLY A 150 12.23 9.77 13.41
N ASP A 151 11.11 10.28 12.89
CA ASP A 151 10.16 11.12 13.63
C ASP A 151 9.57 10.34 14.82
N ILE A 152 9.06 11.07 15.82
CA ILE A 152 8.46 10.49 17.05
C ILE A 152 7.30 9.51 16.76
N PHE A 153 6.57 9.70 15.66
CA PHE A 153 5.45 8.83 15.28
C PHE A 153 5.86 7.68 14.36
N PHE A 154 7.04 7.74 13.76
CA PHE A 154 7.47 6.78 12.76
C PHE A 154 7.59 5.34 13.30
N PRO A 155 8.13 5.09 14.52
CA PRO A 155 8.18 3.73 15.07
C PRO A 155 6.80 3.08 15.16
N ARG A 156 5.78 3.82 15.57
CA ARG A 156 4.41 3.34 15.62
C ARG A 156 3.87 3.01 14.23
N ASN A 157 4.13 3.87 13.25
CA ASN A 157 3.72 3.66 11.87
C ASN A 157 4.44 2.45 11.26
N TRP A 158 5.71 2.27 11.58
CA TRP A 158 6.52 1.13 11.16
C TRP A 158 5.94 -0.20 11.68
N VAL A 159 5.70 -0.29 12.98
CA VAL A 159 5.09 -1.49 13.60
C VAL A 159 3.68 -1.73 13.05
N GLY A 160 2.85 -0.68 12.91
CA GLY A 160 1.51 -0.80 12.34
C GLY A 160 1.52 -1.30 10.90
N ALA A 161 2.43 -0.81 10.07
CA ALA A 161 2.60 -1.26 8.69
C ALA A 161 3.04 -2.73 8.60
N LEU A 162 3.84 -3.17 9.55
CA LEU A 162 4.37 -4.53 9.61
C LEU A 162 3.34 -5.55 10.09
N LEU A 163 2.57 -5.25 11.14
CA LEU A 163 1.77 -6.25 11.86
C LEU A 163 0.28 -6.23 11.55
N ARG A 164 -0.27 -5.14 11.05
CA ARG A 164 -1.73 -4.95 10.90
C ARG A 164 -2.42 -6.07 10.14
N ASN A 165 -1.77 -6.69 9.18
CA ASN A 165 -2.34 -7.72 8.30
C ASN A 165 -1.87 -9.15 8.66
N HIS A 166 -1.14 -9.32 9.77
CA HIS A 166 -0.66 -10.63 10.22
C HIS A 166 -1.48 -11.12 11.41
N ASP A 167 -2.32 -12.11 11.18
CA ASP A 167 -3.16 -12.78 12.17
C ASP A 167 -2.85 -14.29 12.30
N SER A 168 -1.86 -14.79 11.57
CA SER A 168 -1.45 -16.18 11.59
C SER A 168 -0.62 -16.53 12.82
N GLU A 169 -0.69 -17.80 13.29
CA GLU A 169 0.15 -18.31 14.38
C GLU A 169 1.66 -18.10 14.11
N ALA A 170 2.08 -18.18 12.85
CA ALA A 170 3.48 -17.97 12.45
C ALA A 170 3.98 -16.54 12.72
N ALA A 171 3.07 -15.56 12.80
CA ALA A 171 3.42 -14.16 13.08
C ALA A 171 3.74 -13.91 14.56
N TYR A 172 3.34 -14.84 15.46
CA TYR A 172 3.50 -14.72 16.91
C TYR A 172 4.67 -15.54 17.46
N LYS A 173 5.36 -16.30 16.63
CA LYS A 173 6.57 -17.09 16.97
C LYS A 173 7.83 -16.34 16.56
#